data_91438c1176cf198aca1da977c46a97ce
#
_entry.id   91438c1176cf198aca1da977c46a97ce
#
_cell.length_a   1.000
_cell.length_b   1.000
_cell.length_c   1.000
_cell.angle_alpha   90.00
_cell.angle_beta   90.00
_cell.angle_gamma   90.00
#
_symmetry.space_group_name_H-M   'P 1'
#
loop_
_entity.id
_entity.type
_entity.pdbx_description
1 polymer ?
#
loop_
_entity_poly.entity_id
_entity_poly.type
_entity_poly.pdbx_seq_one_letter_code
_entity_poly.pdbx_strand_id
1 'polypeptide(L)'
;MLAKELDIQSPSLYYYFKSLDDLKREVMIYGWKKMETCMLDAVIGVSGYDAIRAMCHAFYDYAVKNPGIFDIMLIYNRYNDEKTAEASSKLFVVIRKIMVSLNISDAACGHLIRTMRSLFQGFALLINHGGFSDHPSAEESFEFSLDLFIEGMKTLEGK
;
A
#
# COMPACT_ATOMS: atom_id res chain seq x y z
N MET A 1 18.52 18.20 -8.93
CA MET A 1 19.29 16.96 -8.77
C MET A 1 19.36 16.60 -7.29
N LEU A 2 19.14 15.35 -6.92
CA LEU A 2 18.92 14.89 -5.54
C LEU A 2 19.98 15.36 -4.51
N ALA A 3 21.26 15.26 -4.86
CA ALA A 3 22.34 15.69 -3.97
C ALA A 3 22.25 17.19 -3.60
N LYS A 4 21.80 18.02 -4.53
CA LYS A 4 21.60 19.47 -4.31
C LYS A 4 20.42 19.72 -3.37
N GLU A 5 19.34 18.98 -3.53
CA GLU A 5 18.16 19.06 -2.65
C GLU A 5 18.46 18.62 -1.22
N LEU A 6 19.39 17.67 -1.06
CA LEU A 6 19.83 17.17 0.25
C LEU A 6 21.00 17.94 0.84
N ASP A 7 21.48 19.01 0.17
CA ASP A 7 22.65 19.80 0.56
C ASP A 7 23.91 18.97 0.83
N ILE A 8 24.12 17.95 -0.02
CA ILE A 8 25.30 17.08 0.04
C ILE A 8 26.04 17.02 -1.29
N GLN A 9 27.30 16.59 -1.25
CA GLN A 9 28.09 16.39 -2.46
C GLN A 9 27.65 15.12 -3.19
N SER A 10 27.58 15.15 -4.53
CA SER A 10 27.21 13.98 -5.33
C SER A 10 28.07 12.74 -5.04
N PRO A 11 29.39 12.83 -4.83
CA PRO A 11 30.21 11.66 -4.44
C PRO A 11 29.73 11.01 -3.13
N SER A 12 29.17 11.78 -2.18
CA SER A 12 28.67 11.25 -0.91
C SER A 12 27.47 10.30 -1.13
N LEU A 13 26.61 10.57 -2.10
CA LEU A 13 25.53 9.64 -2.47
C LEU A 13 26.07 8.31 -3.01
N TYR A 14 27.08 8.36 -3.88
CA TYR A 14 27.67 7.17 -4.45
C TYR A 14 28.51 6.33 -3.45
N TYR A 15 28.86 6.90 -2.31
CA TYR A 15 29.44 6.13 -1.21
C TYR A 15 28.41 5.16 -0.61
N TYR A 16 27.14 5.55 -0.52
CA TYR A 16 26.07 4.74 0.06
C TYR A 16 25.31 3.90 -0.98
N PHE A 17 25.14 4.41 -2.20
CA PHE A 17 24.35 3.78 -3.25
C PHE A 17 25.17 3.62 -4.53
N LYS A 18 25.29 2.38 -5.01
CA LYS A 18 26.08 2.06 -6.20
C LYS A 18 25.51 2.66 -7.49
N SER A 19 24.20 2.92 -7.51
CA SER A 19 23.48 3.46 -8.66
C SER A 19 22.18 4.14 -8.23
N LEU A 20 21.55 4.87 -9.14
CA LEU A 20 20.19 5.41 -8.93
C LEU A 20 19.16 4.29 -8.72
N ASP A 21 19.35 3.16 -9.37
CA ASP A 21 18.45 2.00 -9.24
C ASP A 21 18.57 1.35 -7.85
N ASP A 22 19.78 1.28 -7.31
CA ASP A 22 20.04 0.82 -5.94
C ASP A 22 19.38 1.76 -4.91
N LEU A 23 19.51 3.07 -5.09
CA LEU A 23 18.80 4.07 -4.27
C LEU A 23 17.28 3.89 -4.35
N LYS A 24 16.71 3.74 -5.54
CA LYS A 24 15.26 3.51 -5.72
C LYS A 24 14.80 2.24 -5.01
N ARG A 25 15.61 1.19 -5.07
CA ARG A 25 15.34 -0.08 -4.38
C ARG A 25 15.27 0.11 -2.86
N GLU A 26 16.22 0.82 -2.27
CA GLU A 26 16.22 1.10 -0.81
C GLU A 26 15.05 2.02 -0.41
N VAL A 27 14.72 3.03 -1.20
CA VAL A 27 13.53 3.88 -0.99
C VAL A 27 12.24 3.05 -1.06
N MET A 28 12.15 2.11 -1.99
CA MET A 28 11.02 1.19 -2.10
C MET A 28 10.88 0.31 -0.86
N ILE A 29 11.97 -0.30 -0.37
CA ILE A 29 11.99 -1.12 0.84
C ILE A 29 11.55 -0.28 2.05
N TYR A 30 12.09 0.94 2.17
CA TYR A 30 11.70 1.89 3.21
C TYR A 30 10.20 2.20 3.14
N GLY A 31 9.67 2.49 1.94
CA GLY A 31 8.26 2.78 1.72
C GLY A 31 7.35 1.64 2.17
N TRP A 32 7.66 0.40 1.78
CA TRP A 32 6.89 -0.79 2.20
C TRP A 32 6.90 -0.99 3.71
N LYS A 33 8.06 -0.83 4.38
CA LYS A 33 8.17 -0.95 5.84
C LYS A 33 7.37 0.13 6.57
N LYS A 34 7.39 1.37 6.08
CA LYS A 34 6.61 2.47 6.67
C LYS A 34 5.11 2.27 6.47
N MET A 35 4.69 1.87 5.28
CA MET A 35 3.28 1.54 5.01
C MET A 35 2.81 0.38 5.89
N GLU A 36 3.61 -0.69 6.02
CA GLU A 36 3.32 -1.82 6.93
C GLU A 36 3.08 -1.31 8.35
N THR A 37 3.99 -0.47 8.88
CA THR A 37 3.83 0.11 10.22
C THR A 37 2.52 0.88 10.35
N CYS A 38 2.22 1.80 9.42
CA CYS A 38 0.97 2.57 9.45
C CYS A 38 -0.27 1.67 9.44
N MET A 39 -0.28 0.62 8.63
CA MET A 39 -1.42 -0.28 8.52
C MET A 39 -1.55 -1.19 9.76
N LEU A 40 -0.44 -1.63 10.36
CA LEU A 40 -0.46 -2.42 11.60
C LEU A 40 -0.90 -1.59 12.79
N ASP A 41 -0.44 -0.37 12.92
CA ASP A 41 -0.84 0.55 13.98
C ASP A 41 -2.34 0.86 13.91
N ALA A 42 -2.89 0.99 12.69
CA ALA A 42 -4.31 1.28 12.47
C ALA A 42 -5.25 0.15 12.95
N VAL A 43 -4.77 -1.08 13.07
CA VAL A 43 -5.60 -2.22 13.51
C VAL A 43 -5.42 -2.60 14.98
N ILE A 44 -4.62 -1.85 15.74
CA ILE A 44 -4.46 -2.09 17.18
C ILE A 44 -5.80 -1.87 17.89
N GLY A 45 -6.30 -2.92 18.54
CA GLY A 45 -7.58 -2.88 19.25
C GLY A 45 -8.83 -2.92 18.36
N VAL A 46 -8.66 -3.13 17.04
CA VAL A 46 -9.74 -3.23 16.07
C VAL A 46 -9.77 -4.63 15.45
N SER A 47 -10.95 -5.14 15.12
CA SER A 47 -11.12 -6.49 14.54
C SER A 47 -12.18 -6.52 13.46
N GLY A 48 -12.29 -7.64 12.75
CA GLY A 48 -13.34 -7.86 11.77
C GLY A 48 -13.25 -6.90 10.57
N TYR A 49 -14.41 -6.47 10.09
CA TYR A 49 -14.50 -5.53 8.95
C TYR A 49 -13.98 -4.14 9.27
N ASP A 50 -14.06 -3.72 10.54
CA ASP A 50 -13.50 -2.43 10.98
C ASP A 50 -11.97 -2.44 10.85
N ALA A 51 -11.31 -3.59 11.10
CA ALA A 51 -9.88 -3.72 10.87
C ALA A 51 -9.53 -3.63 9.37
N ILE A 52 -10.33 -4.24 8.49
CA ILE A 52 -10.15 -4.09 7.03
C ILE A 52 -10.29 -2.62 6.62
N ARG A 53 -11.34 -1.93 7.12
CA ARG A 53 -11.58 -0.51 6.85
C ARG A 53 -10.40 0.34 7.31
N ALA A 54 -9.94 0.17 8.55
CA ALA A 54 -8.82 0.90 9.12
C ALA A 54 -7.52 0.69 8.32
N MET A 55 -7.25 -0.53 7.87
CA MET A 55 -6.09 -0.81 7.01
C MET A 55 -6.19 -0.12 5.65
N CYS A 56 -7.36 -0.10 5.03
CA CYS A 56 -7.57 0.56 3.75
C CYS A 56 -7.37 2.08 3.85
N HIS A 57 -7.87 2.70 4.92
CA HIS A 57 -7.62 4.11 5.20
C HIS A 57 -6.13 4.40 5.43
N ALA A 58 -5.45 3.60 6.26
CA ALA A 58 -4.03 3.78 6.51
C ALA A 58 -3.19 3.62 5.23
N PHE A 59 -3.54 2.68 4.36
CA PHE A 59 -2.92 2.52 3.05
C PHE A 59 -3.12 3.77 2.18
N TYR A 60 -4.38 4.20 2.03
CA TYR A 60 -4.75 5.37 1.23
C TYR A 60 -4.05 6.64 1.71
N ASP A 61 -4.15 6.91 3.00
CA ASP A 61 -3.50 8.06 3.65
C ASP A 61 -1.99 8.08 3.43
N TYR A 62 -1.34 6.93 3.60
CA TYR A 62 0.10 6.83 3.36
C TYR A 62 0.46 7.12 1.91
N ALA A 63 -0.28 6.55 0.97
CA ALA A 63 -0.04 6.71 -0.46
C ALA A 63 -0.22 8.16 -0.93
N VAL A 64 -1.28 8.84 -0.45
CA VAL A 64 -1.57 10.24 -0.79
C VAL A 64 -0.59 11.20 -0.13
N LYS A 65 -0.17 10.93 1.11
CA LYS A 65 0.79 11.77 1.84
C LYS A 65 2.25 11.60 1.35
N ASN A 66 2.55 10.50 0.64
CA ASN A 66 3.91 10.17 0.19
C ASN A 66 3.96 9.80 -1.30
N PRO A 67 3.48 10.65 -2.22
CA PRO A 67 3.28 10.28 -3.63
C PRO A 67 4.57 9.80 -4.31
N GLY A 68 5.70 10.49 -4.13
CA GLY A 68 6.96 10.10 -4.75
C GLY A 68 7.52 8.75 -4.24
N ILE A 69 7.34 8.43 -2.96
CA ILE A 69 7.71 7.12 -2.42
C ILE A 69 6.77 6.06 -2.96
N PHE A 70 5.47 6.36 -3.01
CA PHE A 70 4.45 5.44 -3.48
C PHE A 70 4.67 5.05 -4.96
N ASP A 71 5.00 5.99 -5.84
CA ASP A 71 5.35 5.71 -7.23
C ASP A 71 6.53 4.73 -7.34
N ILE A 72 7.55 4.90 -6.50
CA ILE A 72 8.68 3.97 -6.46
C ILE A 72 8.26 2.58 -5.93
N MET A 73 7.35 2.51 -4.97
CA MET A 73 6.85 1.23 -4.43
C MET A 73 6.12 0.39 -5.47
N LEU A 74 5.50 0.98 -6.49
CA LEU A 74 4.76 0.26 -7.53
C LEU A 74 5.67 -0.59 -8.44
N ILE A 75 6.95 -0.30 -8.51
CA ILE A 75 7.92 -1.04 -9.34
C ILE A 75 8.61 -2.20 -8.61
N TYR A 76 8.10 -2.62 -7.45
CA TYR A 76 8.76 -3.61 -6.58
C TYR A 76 9.11 -4.94 -7.28
N ASN A 77 8.31 -5.41 -8.22
CA ASN A 77 8.56 -6.64 -8.97
C ASN A 77 9.81 -6.59 -9.86
N ARG A 78 10.33 -5.39 -10.14
CA ARG A 78 11.51 -5.19 -10.98
C ARG A 78 12.77 -5.81 -10.36
N TYR A 79 12.83 -5.81 -9.04
CA TYR A 79 14.06 -6.22 -8.35
C TYR A 79 14.15 -7.72 -8.09
N ASN A 80 13.02 -8.42 -7.97
CA ASN A 80 12.91 -9.87 -7.83
C ASN A 80 13.96 -10.48 -6.87
N ASP A 81 14.23 -9.82 -5.75
CA ASP A 81 15.15 -10.26 -4.72
C ASP A 81 14.45 -10.49 -3.37
N GLU A 82 15.11 -11.25 -2.48
CA GLU A 82 14.53 -11.65 -1.20
C GLU A 82 14.14 -10.47 -0.31
N LYS A 83 14.98 -9.42 -0.22
CA LYS A 83 14.70 -8.25 0.63
C LYS A 83 13.46 -7.49 0.18
N THR A 84 13.28 -7.32 -1.13
CA THR A 84 12.12 -6.63 -1.68
C THR A 84 10.86 -7.48 -1.57
N ALA A 85 10.96 -8.79 -1.76
CA ALA A 85 9.87 -9.73 -1.52
C ALA A 85 9.46 -9.74 -0.04
N GLU A 86 10.41 -9.81 0.89
CA GLU A 86 10.13 -9.77 2.32
C GLU A 86 9.46 -8.45 2.74
N ALA A 87 9.96 -7.30 2.28
CA ALA A 87 9.41 -5.99 2.63
C ALA A 87 7.95 -5.83 2.21
N SER A 88 7.53 -6.44 1.11
CA SER A 88 6.14 -6.36 0.61
C SER A 88 5.22 -7.47 1.12
N SER A 89 5.76 -8.63 1.55
CA SER A 89 4.96 -9.81 1.86
C SER A 89 4.30 -9.78 3.25
N LYS A 90 4.95 -9.20 4.25
CA LYS A 90 4.46 -9.20 5.64
C LYS A 90 3.07 -8.61 5.78
N LEU A 91 2.83 -7.51 5.06
CA LEU A 91 1.54 -6.85 5.03
C LEU A 91 0.42 -7.78 4.55
N PHE A 92 0.67 -8.54 3.49
CA PHE A 92 -0.32 -9.47 2.93
C PHE A 92 -0.66 -10.62 3.88
N VAL A 93 0.31 -11.06 4.69
CA VAL A 93 0.09 -12.07 5.73
C VAL A 93 -0.90 -11.57 6.78
N VAL A 94 -0.78 -10.31 7.20
CA VAL A 94 -1.69 -9.74 8.22
C VAL A 94 -3.09 -9.56 7.66
N ILE A 95 -3.24 -8.99 6.46
CA ILE A 95 -4.52 -8.85 5.78
C ILE A 95 -5.22 -10.22 5.66
N ARG A 96 -4.48 -11.24 5.23
CA ARG A 96 -5.01 -12.60 5.10
C ARG A 96 -5.50 -13.17 6.45
N LYS A 97 -4.74 -12.95 7.54
CA LYS A 97 -5.15 -13.40 8.87
C LYS A 97 -6.48 -12.76 9.31
N ILE A 98 -6.67 -11.46 9.03
CA ILE A 98 -7.92 -10.77 9.34
C ILE A 98 -9.07 -11.38 8.50
N MET A 99 -8.87 -11.59 7.19
CA MET A 99 -9.89 -12.19 6.32
C MET A 99 -10.27 -13.61 6.75
N VAL A 100 -9.29 -14.43 7.11
CA VAL A 100 -9.54 -15.80 7.62
C VAL A 100 -10.31 -15.75 8.93
N SER A 101 -10.05 -14.78 9.83
CA SER A 101 -10.82 -14.62 11.08
C SER A 101 -12.29 -14.23 10.85
N LEU A 102 -12.62 -13.76 9.64
CA LEU A 102 -13.99 -13.50 9.16
C LEU A 102 -14.64 -14.71 8.49
N ASN A 103 -14.07 -15.91 8.63
CA ASN A 103 -14.52 -17.13 7.94
C ASN A 103 -14.52 -17.04 6.40
N ILE A 104 -13.65 -16.21 5.84
CA ILE A 104 -13.43 -16.14 4.39
C ILE A 104 -12.45 -17.24 4.00
N SER A 105 -12.79 -18.02 2.98
CA SER A 105 -11.94 -19.14 2.53
C SER A 105 -10.58 -18.62 2.03
N ASP A 106 -9.54 -19.43 2.20
CA ASP A 106 -8.18 -19.11 1.82
C ASP A 106 -8.03 -18.81 0.31
N ALA A 107 -8.80 -19.50 -0.52
CA ALA A 107 -8.87 -19.25 -1.95
C ALA A 107 -9.44 -17.86 -2.26
N ALA A 108 -10.50 -17.43 -1.56
CA ALA A 108 -11.11 -16.12 -1.74
C ALA A 108 -10.18 -14.98 -1.24
N CYS A 109 -9.40 -15.20 -0.16
CA CYS A 109 -8.47 -14.21 0.37
C CYS A 109 -7.49 -13.70 -0.70
N GLY A 110 -6.95 -14.60 -1.54
CA GLY A 110 -6.03 -14.20 -2.61
C GLY A 110 -6.66 -13.27 -3.63
N HIS A 111 -7.90 -13.53 -4.02
CA HIS A 111 -8.65 -12.67 -4.94
C HIS A 111 -9.01 -11.33 -4.29
N LEU A 112 -9.47 -11.33 -3.05
CA LEU A 112 -9.82 -10.12 -2.30
C LEU A 112 -8.61 -9.20 -2.10
N ILE A 113 -7.44 -9.73 -1.75
CA ILE A 113 -6.21 -8.96 -1.62
C ILE A 113 -5.83 -8.30 -2.96
N ARG A 114 -5.95 -9.01 -4.08
CA ARG A 114 -5.70 -8.45 -5.41
C ARG A 114 -6.70 -7.35 -5.76
N THR A 115 -7.99 -7.59 -5.52
CA THR A 115 -9.05 -6.60 -5.74
C THR A 115 -8.82 -5.34 -4.91
N MET A 116 -8.56 -5.51 -3.62
CA MET A 116 -8.25 -4.41 -2.70
C MET A 116 -7.06 -3.59 -3.19
N ARG A 117 -5.96 -4.26 -3.57
CA ARG A 117 -4.78 -3.58 -4.12
C ARG A 117 -5.11 -2.80 -5.38
N SER A 118 -5.75 -3.44 -6.36
CA SER A 118 -6.07 -2.82 -7.63
C SER A 118 -6.97 -1.59 -7.45
N LEU A 119 -7.95 -1.68 -6.57
CA LEU A 119 -8.88 -0.60 -6.28
C LEU A 119 -8.15 0.57 -5.60
N PHE A 120 -7.50 0.34 -4.48
CA PHE A 120 -6.95 1.43 -3.66
C PHE A 120 -5.63 1.98 -4.21
N GLN A 121 -4.81 1.16 -4.88
CA GLN A 121 -3.67 1.68 -5.65
C GLN A 121 -4.13 2.54 -6.81
N GLY A 122 -5.20 2.14 -7.50
CA GLY A 122 -5.80 2.93 -8.56
C GLY A 122 -6.27 4.31 -8.06
N PHE A 123 -7.00 4.36 -6.94
CA PHE A 123 -7.40 5.61 -6.30
C PHE A 123 -6.21 6.50 -5.96
N ALA A 124 -5.22 5.96 -5.25
CA ALA A 124 -4.04 6.72 -4.84
C ALA A 124 -3.25 7.28 -6.05
N LEU A 125 -3.08 6.47 -7.11
CA LEU A 125 -2.44 6.91 -8.34
C LEU A 125 -3.20 8.05 -9.01
N LEU A 126 -4.53 7.90 -9.17
CA LEU A 126 -5.35 8.93 -9.82
C LEU A 126 -5.31 10.24 -9.03
N ILE A 127 -5.39 10.18 -7.69
CA ILE A 127 -5.28 11.38 -6.84
C ILE A 127 -3.90 12.03 -7.00
N ASN A 128 -2.84 11.26 -6.85
CA ASN A 128 -1.47 11.76 -6.88
C ASN A 128 -1.11 12.41 -8.23
N HIS A 129 -1.78 12.01 -9.30
CA HIS A 129 -1.55 12.52 -10.66
C HIS A 129 -2.69 13.38 -11.21
N GLY A 130 -3.63 13.83 -10.36
CA GLY A 130 -4.73 14.71 -10.77
C GLY A 130 -5.75 14.07 -11.71
N GLY A 131 -5.96 12.75 -11.58
CA GLY A 131 -6.84 11.98 -12.47
C GLY A 131 -8.31 12.01 -12.10
N PHE A 132 -8.72 12.66 -11.01
CA PHE A 132 -10.13 12.86 -10.66
C PHE A 132 -10.59 14.29 -10.97
N SER A 133 -11.86 14.39 -11.36
CA SER A 133 -12.59 15.67 -11.46
C SER A 133 -13.08 16.12 -10.07
N ASP A 134 -13.57 17.37 -9.98
CA ASP A 134 -13.94 17.98 -8.72
C ASP A 134 -15.14 17.34 -8.01
N HIS A 135 -16.04 16.67 -8.74
CA HIS A 135 -17.26 16.07 -8.18
C HIS A 135 -17.59 14.71 -8.80
N PRO A 136 -17.93 13.69 -7.98
CA PRO A 136 -17.77 13.66 -6.51
C PRO A 136 -16.30 13.79 -6.10
N SER A 137 -16.05 14.16 -4.85
CA SER A 137 -14.66 14.23 -4.36
C SER A 137 -14.00 12.86 -4.38
N ALA A 138 -12.67 12.85 -4.43
CA ALA A 138 -11.91 11.60 -4.44
C ALA A 138 -12.14 10.82 -3.14
N GLU A 139 -12.24 11.51 -2.01
CA GLU A 139 -12.52 10.93 -0.69
C GLU A 139 -13.91 10.29 -0.65
N GLU A 140 -14.96 10.96 -1.12
CA GLU A 140 -16.31 10.39 -1.19
C GLU A 140 -16.33 9.14 -2.06
N SER A 141 -15.66 9.17 -3.19
CA SER A 141 -15.54 8.02 -4.10
C SER A 141 -14.74 6.86 -3.50
N PHE A 142 -13.69 7.16 -2.72
CA PHE A 142 -12.93 6.17 -1.99
C PHE A 142 -13.80 5.47 -0.94
N GLU A 143 -14.52 6.23 -0.10
CA GLU A 143 -15.42 5.67 0.91
C GLU A 143 -16.51 4.79 0.28
N PHE A 144 -17.14 5.27 -0.78
CA PHE A 144 -18.15 4.50 -1.52
C PHE A 144 -17.58 3.17 -2.03
N SER A 145 -16.37 3.20 -2.59
CA SER A 145 -15.71 2.00 -3.11
C SER A 145 -15.29 1.03 -1.99
N LEU A 146 -14.88 1.58 -0.84
CA LEU A 146 -14.55 0.79 0.35
C LEU A 146 -15.78 0.09 0.92
N ASP A 147 -16.93 0.78 0.98
CA ASP A 147 -18.19 0.20 1.41
C ASP A 147 -18.64 -0.93 0.47
N LEU A 148 -18.58 -0.72 -0.85
CA LEU A 148 -18.88 -1.77 -1.83
C LEU A 148 -17.96 -2.98 -1.68
N PHE A 149 -16.67 -2.76 -1.44
CA PHE A 149 -15.70 -3.83 -1.23
C PHE A 149 -16.02 -4.64 0.03
N ILE A 150 -16.31 -3.96 1.15
CA ILE A 150 -16.65 -4.62 2.42
C ILE A 150 -17.97 -5.39 2.30
N GLU A 151 -19.01 -4.83 1.69
CA GLU A 151 -20.27 -5.53 1.47
C GLU A 151 -20.07 -6.77 0.57
N GLY A 152 -19.24 -6.64 -0.47
CA GLY A 152 -18.84 -7.79 -1.29
C GLY A 152 -18.14 -8.88 -0.47
N MET A 153 -17.25 -8.52 0.46
CA MET A 153 -16.58 -9.49 1.35
C MET A 153 -17.56 -10.25 2.23
N LYS A 154 -18.58 -9.58 2.80
CA LYS A 154 -19.61 -10.21 3.65
C LYS A 154 -20.36 -11.33 2.92
N THR A 155 -20.54 -11.23 1.62
CA THR A 155 -21.19 -12.28 0.82
C THR A 155 -20.38 -13.57 0.69
N LEU A 156 -19.11 -13.53 1.08
CA LEU A 156 -18.15 -14.65 0.99
C LEU A 156 -17.90 -15.35 2.33
N GLU A 157 -18.50 -14.86 3.44
CA GLU A 157 -18.39 -15.51 4.74
C GLU A 157 -18.97 -16.93 4.69
N GLY A 158 -18.21 -17.89 5.22
CA GLY A 158 -18.64 -19.28 5.34
C GLY A 158 -18.76 -20.04 4.02
N LYS A 159 -18.17 -19.54 2.94
CA LYS A 159 -18.17 -20.18 1.61
C LYS A 159 -16.80 -20.76 1.26
#